data_eb2cb1ddd752f61b881445eac1e0a3fa
#
_entry.id   eb2cb1ddd752f61b881445eac1e0a3fa
#
_cell.length_a   1.000
_cell.length_b   1.000
_cell.length_c   1.000
_cell.angle_alpha   90.00
_cell.angle_beta   90.00
_cell.angle_gamma   90.00
#
_symmetry.space_group_name_H-M   'P 1'
#
loop_
_entity.id
_entity.type
_entity.pdbx_description
1 polymer ?
#
loop_
_entity_poly.entity_id
_entity_poly.type
_entity_poly.pdbx_seq_one_letter_code
_entity_poly.pdbx_strand_id
1 'polypeptide(L)'
;MRAVGVRGGAWLGGVNAWGDVFVDGQERLRWFVAADDRWYRPSRETTVRQREISGVPVVETRIKVPGGDAVQRVYGVADLGGAIVVEIYNDSTLPFAVAFDRGDIATMREPSPTGVQGIDLPAGSVVFPVGHHATMRAALLIGDRERNAGLNAGRKISAQQLESLPSFEQVERGWLAALHVTSRVDVPEASWSNILTTQRCKLLLTGGGGGDSGDRGDDFVALILDRAERVKLGDRPGEWVDEVARAAEQVLQRCAKRGSTSWLDERAILSAGMLLHRAGEVRGQQDVERAWSRLLGSRVAETASARADGEINSVGREAVEKYSGVRQIAWVESQLVAQRHDGVIEICPRGIDAGWRGANFECHRLVASTEHLISFAVRWHGEKPALLWEVEGPAGACVAASAIDREFFSSEMRGETLLAGFTVEQSALVK
;
A
#
# COMPACT_ATOMS: atom_id res chain seq x y z
N MET A 1 -14.94 -1.25 -2.03
CA MET A 1 -14.57 -1.21 -3.46
C MET A 1 -13.05 -1.15 -3.54
N ARG A 2 -12.41 -1.95 -4.42
CA ARG A 2 -10.95 -1.97 -4.64
C ARG A 2 -10.64 -1.17 -5.89
N ALA A 3 -9.63 -0.30 -5.83
CA ALA A 3 -9.26 0.57 -6.93
C ALA A 3 -8.37 -0.16 -7.95
N VAL A 4 -8.58 0.10 -9.23
CA VAL A 4 -7.73 -0.34 -10.34
C VAL A 4 -7.45 0.85 -11.26
N GLY A 5 -6.27 0.88 -11.87
CA GLY A 5 -5.86 1.98 -12.73
C GLY A 5 -4.39 1.86 -13.10
N VAL A 6 -3.81 2.96 -13.56
CA VAL A 6 -2.40 3.06 -13.91
C VAL A 6 -1.72 4.16 -13.12
N ARG A 7 -0.41 4.04 -12.91
CA ARG A 7 0.39 5.05 -12.22
C ARG A 7 0.24 6.42 -12.89
N GLY A 8 -0.18 7.43 -12.12
CA GLY A 8 -0.38 8.80 -12.63
C GLY A 8 -1.45 8.92 -13.71
N GLY A 9 -2.32 7.92 -13.85
CA GLY A 9 -3.42 7.95 -14.81
C GLY A 9 -4.47 9.02 -14.48
N ALA A 10 -5.09 9.58 -15.53
CA ALA A 10 -6.19 10.53 -15.39
C ALA A 10 -7.54 9.86 -15.08
N TRP A 11 -7.56 8.56 -14.88
CA TRP A 11 -8.76 7.77 -14.65
C TRP A 11 -8.54 6.71 -13.55
N LEU A 12 -9.62 6.37 -12.90
CA LEU A 12 -9.65 5.34 -11.88
C LEU A 12 -10.85 4.43 -12.12
N GLY A 13 -10.64 3.13 -12.00
CA GLY A 13 -11.69 2.14 -11.96
C GLY A 13 -11.85 1.57 -10.57
N GLY A 14 -12.95 0.86 -10.35
CA GLY A 14 -13.21 0.16 -9.10
C GLY A 14 -13.77 -1.23 -9.32
N VAL A 15 -13.50 -2.13 -8.39
CA VAL A 15 -14.04 -3.49 -8.36
C VAL A 15 -14.74 -3.70 -7.03
N ASN A 16 -16.03 -4.06 -7.06
CA ASN A 16 -16.76 -4.35 -5.82
C ASN A 16 -16.45 -5.76 -5.29
N ALA A 17 -17.01 -6.12 -4.16
CA ALA A 17 -16.76 -7.41 -3.50
C ALA A 17 -17.15 -8.64 -4.33
N TRP A 18 -17.95 -8.46 -5.38
CA TRP A 18 -18.41 -9.53 -6.27
C TRP A 18 -17.70 -9.55 -7.63
N GLY A 19 -16.74 -8.65 -7.84
CA GLY A 19 -16.00 -8.56 -9.10
C GLY A 19 -16.67 -7.70 -10.17
N ASP A 20 -17.78 -6.98 -9.86
CA ASP A 20 -18.34 -6.02 -10.82
C ASP A 20 -17.35 -4.85 -10.98
N VAL A 21 -17.10 -4.45 -12.23
CA VAL A 21 -16.16 -3.39 -12.57
C VAL A 21 -16.89 -2.08 -12.82
N PHE A 22 -16.38 -1.01 -12.23
CA PHE A 22 -16.90 0.34 -12.31
C PHE A 22 -15.85 1.26 -12.94
N VAL A 23 -16.29 2.10 -13.84
CA VAL A 23 -15.51 3.21 -14.40
C VAL A 23 -16.40 4.43 -14.39
N ASP A 24 -15.86 5.57 -13.94
CA ASP A 24 -16.64 6.80 -13.89
C ASP A 24 -17.30 7.11 -15.23
N GLY A 25 -18.63 7.33 -15.18
CA GLY A 25 -19.49 7.66 -16.32
C GLY A 25 -19.68 6.53 -17.33
N GLN A 26 -19.35 5.32 -16.99
CA GLN A 26 -19.75 4.13 -17.73
C GLN A 26 -20.72 3.31 -16.90
N GLU A 27 -21.54 2.50 -17.58
CA GLU A 27 -22.30 1.46 -16.89
C GLU A 27 -21.34 0.44 -16.30
N ARG A 28 -21.69 -0.12 -15.13
CA ARG A 28 -20.92 -1.20 -14.51
C ARG A 28 -20.87 -2.43 -15.41
N LEU A 29 -19.77 -3.15 -15.41
CA LEU A 29 -19.63 -4.45 -16.02
C LEU A 29 -19.85 -5.54 -14.97
N ARG A 30 -20.86 -6.39 -15.15
CA ARG A 30 -21.10 -7.59 -14.35
C ARG A 30 -20.66 -8.83 -15.12
N TRP A 31 -20.30 -9.84 -14.39
CA TRP A 31 -19.92 -11.14 -14.91
C TRP A 31 -20.72 -12.27 -14.27
N PHE A 32 -20.91 -13.34 -15.03
CA PHE A 32 -21.66 -14.54 -14.62
C PHE A 32 -20.93 -15.75 -15.14
N VAL A 33 -21.05 -16.90 -14.47
CA VAL A 33 -20.42 -18.16 -14.89
C VAL A 33 -21.48 -19.23 -15.03
N ALA A 34 -21.57 -19.89 -16.19
CA ALA A 34 -22.39 -21.06 -16.40
C ALA A 34 -21.52 -22.32 -16.25
N ALA A 35 -21.83 -23.14 -15.29
CA ALA A 35 -21.21 -24.43 -15.08
C ALA A 35 -22.29 -25.41 -14.56
N ASP A 36 -22.26 -26.66 -15.04
CA ASP A 36 -23.14 -27.73 -14.60
C ASP A 36 -24.63 -27.32 -14.57
N ASP A 37 -25.12 -26.91 -15.73
CA ASP A 37 -26.54 -26.55 -15.99
C ASP A 37 -27.12 -25.38 -15.16
N ARG A 38 -26.27 -24.60 -14.46
CA ARG A 38 -26.71 -23.40 -13.79
C ARG A 38 -25.78 -22.19 -14.04
N TRP A 39 -26.36 -20.98 -13.84
CA TRP A 39 -25.62 -19.73 -13.76
C TRP A 39 -25.26 -19.37 -12.33
N TYR A 40 -23.99 -19.14 -12.10
CA TYR A 40 -23.45 -18.58 -10.88
C TYR A 40 -23.43 -17.05 -11.04
N ARG A 41 -24.13 -16.37 -10.16
CA ARG A 41 -24.14 -14.91 -10.07
C ARG A 41 -23.29 -14.51 -8.88
N PRO A 42 -22.10 -13.89 -9.05
CA PRO A 42 -21.21 -13.62 -7.91
C PRO A 42 -21.89 -12.89 -6.75
N SER A 43 -22.80 -11.95 -7.04
CA SER A 43 -23.57 -11.23 -6.01
C SER A 43 -24.58 -12.09 -5.21
N ARG A 44 -24.80 -13.33 -5.60
CA ARG A 44 -25.68 -14.29 -4.93
C ARG A 44 -24.95 -15.52 -4.40
N GLU A 45 -23.65 -15.63 -4.68
CA GLU A 45 -22.85 -16.77 -4.23
C GLU A 45 -22.16 -16.44 -2.91
N THR A 46 -22.30 -17.33 -1.93
CA THR A 46 -21.64 -17.20 -0.61
C THR A 46 -20.16 -17.56 -0.64
N THR A 47 -19.71 -18.19 -1.73
CA THR A 47 -18.33 -18.68 -1.90
C THR A 47 -17.40 -17.66 -2.56
N VAL A 48 -17.88 -16.45 -2.80
CA VAL A 48 -17.05 -15.38 -3.39
C VAL A 48 -15.91 -15.00 -2.45
N ARG A 49 -14.72 -15.00 -2.99
CA ARG A 49 -13.48 -14.58 -2.30
C ARG A 49 -12.77 -13.56 -3.17
N GLN A 50 -12.30 -12.49 -2.56
CA GLN A 50 -11.61 -11.42 -3.29
C GLN A 50 -10.36 -10.97 -2.55
N ARG A 51 -9.29 -10.74 -3.30
CA ARG A 51 -8.03 -10.19 -2.80
C ARG A 51 -7.38 -9.25 -3.82
N GLU A 52 -6.49 -8.41 -3.37
CA GLU A 52 -5.47 -7.78 -4.21
C GLU A 52 -4.25 -8.70 -4.28
N ILE A 53 -3.75 -8.96 -5.49
CA ILE A 53 -2.57 -9.80 -5.69
C ILE A 53 -1.36 -9.02 -5.18
N SER A 54 -0.58 -9.58 -4.25
CA SER A 54 0.62 -8.95 -3.67
C SER A 54 0.42 -7.51 -3.16
N GLY A 55 -0.83 -7.13 -2.86
CA GLY A 55 -1.18 -5.77 -2.42
C GLY A 55 -1.17 -4.70 -3.54
N VAL A 56 -0.93 -5.08 -4.80
CA VAL A 56 -0.99 -4.15 -5.94
C VAL A 56 -2.42 -4.04 -6.52
N PRO A 57 -2.74 -3.03 -7.35
CA PRO A 57 -4.09 -2.83 -7.92
C PRO A 57 -4.41 -3.83 -9.04
N VAL A 58 -4.26 -5.10 -8.74
CA VAL A 58 -4.72 -6.26 -9.51
C VAL A 58 -5.69 -7.03 -8.60
N VAL A 59 -6.97 -6.99 -8.92
CA VAL A 59 -8.04 -7.55 -8.10
C VAL A 59 -8.40 -8.94 -8.61
N GLU A 60 -8.19 -9.96 -7.80
CA GLU A 60 -8.62 -11.33 -8.07
C GLU A 60 -9.91 -11.64 -7.30
N THR A 61 -10.96 -12.04 -8.02
CA THR A 61 -12.24 -12.52 -7.48
C THR A 61 -12.44 -13.96 -7.90
N ARG A 62 -12.72 -14.85 -6.96
CA ARG A 62 -12.96 -16.28 -7.19
C ARG A 62 -14.35 -16.67 -6.77
N ILE A 63 -15.00 -17.49 -7.55
CA ILE A 63 -16.24 -18.18 -7.18
C ILE A 63 -16.07 -19.69 -7.35
N LYS A 64 -16.66 -20.45 -6.44
CA LYS A 64 -16.64 -21.91 -6.51
C LYS A 64 -17.57 -22.39 -7.60
N VAL A 65 -17.06 -23.25 -8.46
CA VAL A 65 -17.81 -23.97 -9.49
C VAL A 65 -17.54 -25.48 -9.36
N PRO A 66 -18.31 -26.36 -9.97
CA PRO A 66 -18.00 -27.79 -9.96
C PRO A 66 -16.59 -28.09 -10.45
N GLY A 67 -15.84 -28.83 -9.66
CA GLY A 67 -14.47 -29.24 -9.97
C GLY A 67 -13.38 -28.18 -9.77
N GLY A 68 -13.70 -26.99 -9.26
CA GLY A 68 -12.67 -25.95 -9.02
C GLY A 68 -13.23 -24.58 -8.79
N ASP A 69 -12.56 -23.57 -9.34
CA ASP A 69 -12.92 -22.16 -9.24
C ASP A 69 -12.99 -21.50 -10.63
N ALA A 70 -13.91 -20.56 -10.79
CA ALA A 70 -13.81 -19.54 -11.83
C ALA A 70 -13.10 -18.31 -11.23
N VAL A 71 -12.04 -17.88 -11.87
CA VAL A 71 -11.14 -16.83 -11.38
C VAL A 71 -11.23 -15.62 -12.31
N GLN A 72 -11.68 -14.50 -11.78
CA GLN A 72 -11.62 -13.22 -12.47
C GLN A 72 -10.43 -12.41 -11.96
N ARG A 73 -9.65 -11.80 -12.86
CA ARG A 73 -8.62 -10.82 -12.52
C ARG A 73 -8.90 -9.52 -13.26
N VAL A 74 -8.89 -8.42 -12.52
CA VAL A 74 -9.18 -7.08 -13.06
C VAL A 74 -8.02 -6.16 -12.74
N TYR A 75 -7.50 -5.46 -13.75
CA TYR A 75 -6.37 -4.55 -13.62
C TYR A 75 -6.36 -3.48 -14.70
N GLY A 76 -5.67 -2.36 -14.44
CA GLY A 76 -5.51 -1.27 -15.40
C GLY A 76 -4.25 -1.39 -16.23
N VAL A 77 -4.32 -0.98 -17.51
CA VAL A 77 -3.17 -0.84 -18.41
C VAL A 77 -3.20 0.54 -19.08
N ALA A 78 -2.03 1.10 -19.37
CA ALA A 78 -1.91 2.41 -20.05
C ALA A 78 -2.09 2.31 -21.57
N ASP A 79 -1.95 1.10 -22.09
CA ASP A 79 -2.06 0.82 -23.52
C ASP A 79 -3.42 1.24 -24.06
N LEU A 80 -3.48 1.49 -25.37
CA LEU A 80 -4.71 1.89 -26.08
C LEU A 80 -5.35 3.19 -25.57
N GLY A 81 -4.59 4.04 -24.88
CA GLY A 81 -5.11 5.26 -24.24
C GLY A 81 -5.78 5.00 -22.90
N GLY A 82 -5.52 3.86 -22.28
CA GLY A 82 -6.06 3.38 -21.03
C GLY A 82 -7.13 2.30 -21.23
N ALA A 83 -6.99 1.20 -20.52
CA ALA A 83 -7.99 0.14 -20.49
C ALA A 83 -8.02 -0.56 -19.14
N ILE A 84 -9.19 -1.09 -18.77
CA ILE A 84 -9.32 -2.07 -17.70
C ILE A 84 -9.43 -3.44 -18.36
N VAL A 85 -8.47 -4.31 -18.06
CA VAL A 85 -8.45 -5.69 -18.53
C VAL A 85 -9.19 -6.56 -17.53
N VAL A 86 -10.03 -7.44 -18.04
CA VAL A 86 -10.74 -8.48 -17.28
C VAL A 86 -10.33 -9.84 -17.84
N GLU A 87 -9.61 -10.60 -17.07
CA GLU A 87 -9.24 -11.98 -17.38
C GLU A 87 -10.13 -12.94 -16.60
N ILE A 88 -10.68 -13.94 -17.29
CA ILE A 88 -11.39 -15.05 -16.68
C ILE A 88 -10.56 -16.31 -16.91
N TYR A 89 -10.03 -16.87 -15.83
CA TYR A 89 -9.30 -18.13 -15.86
C TYR A 89 -10.15 -19.27 -15.31
N ASN A 90 -10.18 -20.36 -16.02
CA ASN A 90 -10.87 -21.57 -15.60
C ASN A 90 -9.92 -22.47 -14.79
N ASP A 91 -10.03 -22.36 -13.45
CA ASP A 91 -9.31 -23.18 -12.48
C ASP A 91 -10.18 -24.38 -12.02
N SER A 92 -10.89 -25.00 -12.96
CA SER A 92 -11.72 -26.18 -12.70
C SER A 92 -11.42 -27.29 -13.70
N THR A 93 -11.88 -28.49 -13.39
CA THR A 93 -11.65 -29.69 -14.24
C THR A 93 -12.54 -29.77 -15.47
N LEU A 94 -13.60 -28.95 -15.52
CA LEU A 94 -14.57 -28.93 -16.60
C LEU A 94 -14.60 -27.57 -17.31
N PRO A 95 -14.92 -27.54 -18.61
CA PRO A 95 -15.18 -26.25 -19.28
C PRO A 95 -16.42 -25.57 -18.68
N PHE A 96 -16.42 -24.25 -18.69
CA PHE A 96 -17.58 -23.44 -18.33
C PHE A 96 -17.80 -22.31 -19.38
N ALA A 97 -18.90 -21.58 -19.30
CA ALA A 97 -19.08 -20.36 -20.05
C ALA A 97 -19.09 -19.15 -19.10
N VAL A 98 -18.53 -18.02 -19.56
CA VAL A 98 -18.65 -16.73 -18.89
C VAL A 98 -19.56 -15.82 -19.69
N ALA A 99 -20.40 -15.06 -18.99
CA ALA A 99 -21.19 -14.00 -19.61
C ALA A 99 -20.83 -12.65 -19.00
N PHE A 100 -20.89 -11.61 -19.84
CA PHE A 100 -20.84 -10.22 -19.42
C PHE A 100 -22.14 -9.54 -19.81
N ASP A 101 -22.67 -8.67 -18.96
CA ASP A 101 -23.95 -7.99 -19.16
C ASP A 101 -23.88 -6.79 -20.14
N ARG A 102 -22.71 -6.57 -20.77
CA ARG A 102 -22.46 -5.51 -21.75
C ARG A 102 -21.77 -6.11 -22.98
N GLY A 103 -22.20 -5.67 -24.17
CA GLY A 103 -21.59 -6.07 -25.42
C GLY A 103 -20.57 -5.09 -26.00
N ASP A 104 -20.38 -3.92 -25.37
CA ASP A 104 -19.42 -2.88 -25.78
C ASP A 104 -18.00 -3.09 -25.23
N ILE A 105 -17.73 -4.29 -24.72
CA ILE A 105 -16.40 -4.73 -24.29
C ILE A 105 -15.60 -5.26 -25.50
N ALA A 106 -14.30 -4.99 -25.49
CA ALA A 106 -13.39 -5.61 -26.44
C ALA A 106 -13.06 -7.04 -26.02
N THR A 107 -13.11 -7.99 -26.93
CA THR A 107 -12.88 -9.41 -26.65
C THR A 107 -12.02 -10.07 -27.71
N MET A 108 -11.27 -11.11 -27.34
CA MET A 108 -10.41 -11.87 -28.27
C MET A 108 -11.19 -12.73 -29.27
N ARG A 109 -12.43 -13.06 -28.94
CA ARG A 109 -13.29 -13.94 -29.73
C ARG A 109 -14.66 -13.28 -29.89
N GLU A 110 -15.34 -13.62 -30.95
CA GLU A 110 -16.75 -13.26 -31.09
C GLU A 110 -17.58 -14.02 -30.03
N PRO A 111 -18.60 -13.37 -29.45
CA PRO A 111 -19.51 -14.04 -28.53
C PRO A 111 -20.23 -15.21 -29.19
N SER A 112 -20.62 -16.19 -28.42
CA SER A 112 -21.42 -17.31 -28.90
C SER A 112 -22.71 -16.81 -29.53
N PRO A 113 -23.01 -17.15 -30.82
CA PRO A 113 -24.17 -16.62 -31.49
C PRO A 113 -25.51 -17.16 -30.93
N THR A 114 -25.47 -18.29 -30.26
CA THR A 114 -26.70 -18.97 -29.79
C THR A 114 -27.10 -18.58 -28.35
N GLY A 115 -26.31 -17.79 -27.66
CA GLY A 115 -26.54 -17.55 -26.22
C GLY A 115 -26.68 -18.88 -25.46
N VAL A 116 -26.91 -18.79 -24.16
CA VAL A 116 -27.24 -19.99 -23.36
C VAL A 116 -28.75 -20.00 -23.18
N GLN A 117 -29.43 -21.03 -23.71
CA GLN A 117 -30.87 -21.18 -23.57
C GLN A 117 -31.27 -21.40 -22.11
N GLY A 118 -32.40 -20.82 -21.71
CA GLY A 118 -33.03 -21.12 -20.42
C GLY A 118 -32.62 -20.30 -19.22
N ILE A 119 -31.93 -19.17 -19.40
CA ILE A 119 -31.41 -18.40 -18.27
C ILE A 119 -31.66 -16.90 -18.42
N ASP A 120 -32.17 -16.28 -17.35
CA ASP A 120 -32.37 -14.84 -17.23
C ASP A 120 -31.05 -14.08 -17.08
N LEU A 121 -30.31 -13.95 -18.16
CA LEU A 121 -29.25 -12.96 -18.25
C LEU A 121 -29.84 -11.59 -18.61
N PRO A 122 -29.22 -10.49 -18.17
CA PRO A 122 -29.61 -9.16 -18.63
C PRO A 122 -29.60 -9.06 -20.16
N ALA A 123 -30.54 -8.28 -20.69
CA ALA A 123 -30.55 -8.02 -22.14
C ALA A 123 -29.22 -7.41 -22.61
N GLY A 124 -28.73 -7.85 -23.78
CA GLY A 124 -27.41 -7.41 -24.28
C GLY A 124 -26.21 -8.18 -23.72
N SER A 125 -26.42 -9.20 -22.88
CA SER A 125 -25.32 -10.05 -22.40
C SER A 125 -24.67 -10.82 -23.54
N VAL A 126 -23.34 -10.91 -23.45
CA VAL A 126 -22.49 -11.68 -24.40
C VAL A 126 -21.85 -12.85 -23.65
N VAL A 127 -21.77 -14.02 -24.32
CA VAL A 127 -21.34 -15.28 -23.70
C VAL A 127 -20.14 -15.86 -24.43
N PHE A 128 -19.18 -16.36 -23.65
CA PHE A 128 -17.93 -16.94 -24.16
C PHE A 128 -17.65 -18.28 -23.48
N PRO A 129 -17.31 -19.33 -24.25
CA PRO A 129 -16.84 -20.57 -23.67
C PRO A 129 -15.40 -20.43 -23.16
N VAL A 130 -15.10 -21.01 -22.00
CA VAL A 130 -13.77 -21.04 -21.37
C VAL A 130 -13.41 -22.49 -21.09
N GLY A 131 -12.49 -23.02 -21.86
CA GLY A 131 -12.00 -24.39 -21.69
C GLY A 131 -11.28 -24.60 -20.36
N HIS A 132 -11.08 -25.86 -20.01
CA HIS A 132 -10.27 -26.26 -18.85
C HIS A 132 -8.87 -25.63 -18.92
N HIS A 133 -8.43 -25.01 -17.84
CA HIS A 133 -7.17 -24.25 -17.72
C HIS A 133 -6.94 -23.18 -18.79
N ALA A 134 -8.01 -22.74 -19.47
CA ALA A 134 -7.94 -21.65 -20.43
C ALA A 134 -8.26 -20.29 -19.78
N THR A 135 -7.75 -19.24 -20.42
CA THR A 135 -8.04 -17.85 -20.05
C THR A 135 -8.83 -17.18 -21.17
N MET A 136 -9.89 -16.49 -20.80
CA MET A 136 -10.61 -15.56 -21.66
C MET A 136 -10.26 -14.14 -21.21
N ARG A 137 -9.91 -13.26 -22.16
CA ARG A 137 -9.55 -11.88 -21.90
C ARG A 137 -10.55 -10.94 -22.55
N ALA A 138 -10.96 -9.93 -21.80
CA ALA A 138 -11.78 -8.82 -22.27
C ALA A 138 -11.18 -7.49 -21.79
N ALA A 139 -11.54 -6.37 -22.42
CA ALA A 139 -11.12 -5.05 -21.98
C ALA A 139 -12.24 -4.02 -22.10
N LEU A 140 -12.32 -3.14 -21.10
CA LEU A 140 -13.07 -1.90 -21.13
C LEU A 140 -12.10 -0.78 -21.51
N LEU A 141 -12.34 -0.13 -22.65
CA LEU A 141 -11.53 1.01 -23.08
C LEU A 141 -11.94 2.26 -22.33
N ILE A 142 -10.94 2.98 -21.79
CA ILE A 142 -11.10 4.28 -21.17
C ILE A 142 -10.94 5.32 -22.29
N GLY A 143 -12.02 5.68 -22.95
CA GLY A 143 -11.94 6.64 -24.05
C GLY A 143 -11.70 8.07 -23.59
N ASP A 144 -11.03 8.88 -24.42
CA ASP A 144 -10.97 10.34 -24.29
C ASP A 144 -12.40 10.91 -24.35
N ARG A 145 -12.99 11.24 -23.22
CA ARG A 145 -14.38 11.71 -23.11
C ARG A 145 -14.63 12.99 -23.88
N GLU A 146 -13.62 13.87 -23.99
CA GLU A 146 -13.78 15.17 -24.68
C GLU A 146 -13.74 15.06 -26.21
N ARG A 147 -13.11 14.02 -26.76
CA ARG A 147 -13.01 13.82 -28.21
C ARG A 147 -14.06 12.90 -28.83
N ASN A 148 -14.81 12.15 -28.05
CA ASN A 148 -15.56 10.98 -28.53
C ASN A 148 -17.02 10.91 -28.06
N ALA A 149 -17.69 12.01 -27.69
CA ALA A 149 -19.13 12.00 -27.35
C ALA A 149 -20.04 11.46 -28.51
N GLY A 150 -19.47 11.10 -29.66
CA GLY A 150 -20.16 10.46 -30.78
C GLY A 150 -19.44 9.29 -31.42
N LEU A 151 -18.22 8.91 -30.98
CA LEU A 151 -17.37 7.95 -31.69
C LEU A 151 -17.04 6.66 -30.92
N ASN A 152 -17.40 6.56 -29.63
CA ASN A 152 -17.08 5.37 -28.83
C ASN A 152 -17.95 4.14 -29.11
N ALA A 153 -18.97 4.26 -29.91
CA ALA A 153 -19.81 3.13 -30.37
C ALA A 153 -19.13 2.25 -31.44
N GLY A 154 -17.78 2.20 -31.49
CA GLY A 154 -17.18 1.44 -32.55
C GLY A 154 -15.67 1.29 -32.60
N ARG A 155 -14.91 1.64 -31.58
CA ARG A 155 -13.48 1.32 -31.58
C ARG A 155 -13.29 -0.19 -31.37
N LYS A 156 -13.40 -0.93 -32.45
CA LYS A 156 -13.03 -2.36 -32.45
C LYS A 156 -11.52 -2.46 -32.34
N ILE A 157 -11.02 -2.92 -31.22
CA ILE A 157 -9.64 -3.40 -31.11
C ILE A 157 -9.59 -4.81 -31.70
N SER A 158 -8.50 -5.10 -32.42
CA SER A 158 -8.31 -6.45 -32.97
C SER A 158 -7.97 -7.42 -31.81
N ALA A 159 -8.25 -8.71 -32.00
CA ALA A 159 -7.85 -9.76 -31.10
C ALA A 159 -6.34 -9.69 -30.80
N GLN A 160 -5.51 -9.39 -31.80
CA GLN A 160 -4.06 -9.24 -31.67
C GLN A 160 -3.68 -8.07 -30.77
N GLN A 161 -4.37 -6.93 -30.85
CA GLN A 161 -4.13 -5.80 -29.94
C GLN A 161 -4.49 -6.15 -28.48
N LEU A 162 -5.59 -6.86 -28.28
CA LEU A 162 -5.99 -7.32 -26.95
C LEU A 162 -5.01 -8.36 -26.39
N GLU A 163 -4.50 -9.26 -27.24
CA GLU A 163 -3.51 -10.26 -26.87
C GLU A 163 -2.15 -9.63 -26.47
N SER A 164 -1.79 -8.52 -27.13
CA SER A 164 -0.55 -7.79 -26.87
C SER A 164 -0.57 -6.97 -25.58
N LEU A 165 -1.72 -6.79 -24.92
CA LEU A 165 -1.80 -6.09 -23.64
C LEU A 165 -1.01 -6.86 -22.57
N PRO A 166 -0.38 -6.15 -21.60
CA PRO A 166 0.32 -6.78 -20.50
C PRO A 166 -0.54 -7.81 -19.78
N SER A 167 0.06 -8.91 -19.33
CA SER A 167 -0.60 -9.86 -18.44
C SER A 167 -0.66 -9.30 -17.02
N PHE A 168 -1.51 -9.88 -16.15
CA PHE A 168 -1.60 -9.44 -14.77
C PHE A 168 -0.27 -9.57 -14.04
N GLU A 169 0.56 -10.61 -14.33
CA GLU A 169 1.89 -10.78 -13.74
C GLU A 169 2.88 -9.69 -14.19
N GLN A 170 2.75 -9.20 -15.43
CA GLN A 170 3.58 -8.10 -15.91
C GLN A 170 3.17 -6.79 -15.23
N VAL A 171 1.86 -6.57 -15.05
CA VAL A 171 1.33 -5.41 -14.33
C VAL A 171 1.74 -5.46 -12.85
N GLU A 172 1.60 -6.61 -12.19
CA GLU A 172 2.07 -6.83 -10.82
C GLU A 172 3.56 -6.48 -10.66
N ARG A 173 4.42 -7.05 -11.51
CA ARG A 173 5.86 -6.74 -11.49
C ARG A 173 6.14 -5.26 -11.72
N GLY A 174 5.41 -4.62 -12.62
CA GLY A 174 5.53 -3.18 -12.88
C GLY A 174 5.21 -2.32 -11.65
N TRP A 175 4.16 -2.64 -10.93
CA TRP A 175 3.78 -1.97 -9.69
C TRP A 175 4.81 -2.19 -8.59
N LEU A 176 5.23 -3.44 -8.36
CA LEU A 176 6.26 -3.74 -7.36
C LEU A 176 7.59 -3.04 -7.68
N ALA A 177 8.00 -3.02 -8.96
CA ALA A 177 9.20 -2.30 -9.39
C ALA A 177 9.09 -0.78 -9.13
N ALA A 178 7.89 -0.19 -9.32
CA ALA A 178 7.68 1.22 -9.03
C ALA A 178 7.83 1.56 -7.53
N LEU A 179 7.64 0.59 -6.64
CA LEU A 179 7.79 0.77 -5.19
C LEU A 179 9.22 0.55 -4.69
N HIS A 180 10.13 -0.03 -5.51
CA HIS A 180 11.51 -0.32 -5.09
C HIS A 180 12.34 0.93 -4.77
N VAL A 181 11.87 2.11 -5.16
CA VAL A 181 12.54 3.40 -4.84
C VAL A 181 12.32 3.83 -3.39
N THR A 182 11.35 3.22 -2.69
CA THR A 182 11.00 3.54 -1.30
C THR A 182 11.62 2.56 -0.31
N SER A 183 11.23 2.69 0.96
CA SER A 183 11.55 1.71 1.99
C SER A 183 10.89 0.36 1.71
N ARG A 184 11.61 -0.72 1.98
CA ARG A 184 11.10 -2.09 1.94
C ARG A 184 11.13 -2.69 3.35
N VAL A 185 10.08 -3.38 3.71
CA VAL A 185 9.93 -4.09 4.98
C VAL A 185 9.63 -5.55 4.67
N ASP A 186 10.53 -6.42 5.05
CA ASP A 186 10.38 -7.87 4.94
C ASP A 186 10.49 -8.47 6.35
N VAL A 187 9.34 -8.61 7.00
CA VAL A 187 9.20 -9.04 8.39
C VAL A 187 8.27 -10.24 8.47
N PRO A 188 8.34 -11.06 9.53
CA PRO A 188 7.50 -12.24 9.71
C PRO A 188 5.99 -11.93 9.67
N GLU A 189 5.58 -10.72 10.05
CA GLU A 189 4.21 -10.25 9.91
C GLU A 189 3.95 -9.75 8.47
N ALA A 190 3.58 -10.68 7.60
CA ALA A 190 3.36 -10.41 6.17
C ALA A 190 2.30 -9.33 5.90
N SER A 191 1.38 -9.08 6.85
CA SER A 191 0.38 -8.01 6.72
C SER A 191 1.02 -6.63 6.62
N TRP A 192 2.16 -6.38 7.23
CA TRP A 192 2.85 -5.09 7.20
C TRP A 192 3.39 -4.76 5.81
N SER A 193 4.05 -5.71 5.15
CA SER A 193 4.50 -5.55 3.75
C SER A 193 3.33 -5.28 2.81
N ASN A 194 2.23 -6.02 2.97
CA ASN A 194 1.03 -5.84 2.18
C ASN A 194 0.39 -4.45 2.39
N ILE A 195 0.33 -3.96 3.64
CA ILE A 195 -0.18 -2.63 3.96
C ILE A 195 0.66 -1.55 3.26
N LEU A 196 1.99 -1.61 3.37
CA LEU A 196 2.88 -0.65 2.72
C LEU A 196 2.67 -0.65 1.21
N THR A 197 2.66 -1.82 0.58
CA THR A 197 2.41 -1.97 -0.85
C THR A 197 1.06 -1.40 -1.26
N THR A 198 -0.01 -1.80 -0.59
CA THR A 198 -1.37 -1.37 -0.92
C THR A 198 -1.55 0.15 -0.77
N GLN A 199 -1.07 0.74 0.33
CA GLN A 199 -1.24 2.18 0.55
C GLN A 199 -0.39 3.01 -0.42
N ARG A 200 0.83 2.58 -0.73
CA ARG A 200 1.69 3.24 -1.73
C ARG A 200 1.13 3.14 -3.14
N CYS A 201 0.61 1.98 -3.53
CA CYS A 201 -0.09 1.83 -4.81
C CYS A 201 -1.29 2.77 -4.92
N LYS A 202 -2.08 2.95 -3.84
CA LYS A 202 -3.19 3.91 -3.81
C LYS A 202 -2.72 5.35 -4.04
N LEU A 203 -1.59 5.75 -3.43
CA LEU A 203 -1.00 7.06 -3.67
C LEU A 203 -0.59 7.25 -5.13
N LEU A 204 0.01 6.24 -5.74
CA LEU A 204 0.41 6.27 -7.15
C LEU A 204 -0.78 6.26 -8.12
N LEU A 205 -1.89 5.62 -7.75
CA LEU A 205 -3.13 5.63 -8.54
C LEU A 205 -3.79 7.00 -8.58
N THR A 206 -3.86 7.70 -7.43
CA THR A 206 -4.63 8.94 -7.30
C THR A 206 -3.93 10.18 -7.88
N GLY A 207 -2.68 10.06 -8.35
CA GLY A 207 -1.92 11.20 -8.86
C GLY A 207 -1.74 12.31 -7.82
N GLY A 208 -1.15 13.44 -8.20
CA GLY A 208 -0.90 14.57 -7.28
C GLY A 208 -2.13 15.42 -6.90
N GLY A 209 -3.32 15.13 -7.45
CA GLY A 209 -4.48 16.02 -7.35
C GLY A 209 -5.68 15.56 -6.53
N GLY A 210 -5.63 14.39 -5.91
CA GLY A 210 -6.83 13.88 -5.26
C GLY A 210 -6.55 12.73 -4.30
N GLY A 211 -5.78 12.97 -3.25
CA GLY A 211 -5.80 12.07 -2.11
C GLY A 211 -7.22 12.05 -1.55
N ASP A 212 -7.68 10.87 -1.12
CA ASP A 212 -8.89 10.68 -0.33
C ASP A 212 -8.74 11.38 1.05
N SER A 213 -8.51 12.69 1.00
CA SER A 213 -8.69 13.60 2.11
C SER A 213 -10.19 13.82 2.22
N GLY A 214 -10.90 12.73 2.56
CA GLY A 214 -12.30 12.80 2.91
C GLY A 214 -12.49 13.90 3.93
N ASP A 215 -13.00 15.01 3.45
CA ASP A 215 -13.79 16.01 4.16
C ASP A 215 -13.25 16.53 5.50
N ARG A 216 -11.91 16.79 5.60
CA ARG A 216 -11.39 17.62 6.71
C ARG A 216 -10.17 18.39 6.21
N GLY A 217 -10.41 19.61 5.70
CA GLY A 217 -9.37 20.57 5.31
C GLY A 217 -8.34 20.93 6.41
N ASP A 218 -8.45 20.32 7.59
CA ASP A 218 -7.61 20.54 8.76
C ASP A 218 -6.77 19.33 9.19
N ASP A 219 -6.66 18.28 8.37
CA ASP A 219 -5.81 17.12 8.69
C ASP A 219 -4.37 17.29 8.21
N PHE A 220 -3.69 18.26 8.81
CA PHE A 220 -2.31 18.60 8.47
C PHE A 220 -1.31 17.44 8.67
N VAL A 221 -1.58 16.53 9.61
CA VAL A 221 -0.75 15.34 9.82
C VAL A 221 -0.83 14.40 8.62
N ALA A 222 -2.04 14.07 8.16
CA ALA A 222 -2.22 13.21 7.00
C ALA A 222 -1.66 13.85 5.73
N LEU A 223 -1.82 15.17 5.56
CA LEU A 223 -1.27 15.92 4.44
C LEU A 223 0.27 15.82 4.40
N ILE A 224 0.96 16.10 5.50
CA ILE A 224 2.42 15.99 5.57
C ILE A 224 2.89 14.58 5.24
N LEU A 225 2.26 13.57 5.84
CA LEU A 225 2.61 12.17 5.62
C LEU A 225 2.38 11.76 4.16
N ASP A 226 1.28 12.22 3.53
CA ASP A 226 1.00 11.96 2.11
C ASP A 226 2.08 12.56 1.21
N ARG A 227 2.40 13.85 1.39
CA ARG A 227 3.41 14.53 0.57
C ARG A 227 4.80 13.92 0.75
N ALA A 228 5.18 13.61 1.98
CA ALA A 228 6.45 12.95 2.27
C ALA A 228 6.53 11.56 1.62
N GLU A 229 5.46 10.78 1.65
CA GLU A 229 5.43 9.47 1.00
C GLU A 229 5.49 9.58 -0.53
N ARG A 230 4.82 10.56 -1.13
CA ARG A 230 4.92 10.87 -2.57
C ARG A 230 6.34 11.23 -2.97
N VAL A 231 7.05 12.02 -2.16
CA VAL A 231 8.46 12.34 -2.40
C VAL A 231 9.34 11.08 -2.33
N LYS A 232 9.06 10.17 -1.40
CA LYS A 232 9.72 8.85 -1.36
C LYS A 232 9.42 8.03 -2.63
N LEU A 233 8.24 8.16 -3.20
CA LEU A 233 7.79 7.50 -4.44
C LEU A 233 8.29 8.18 -5.73
N GLY A 234 9.01 9.29 -5.62
CA GLY A 234 9.68 9.97 -6.73
C GLY A 234 9.09 11.29 -7.19
N ASP A 235 8.09 11.83 -6.47
CA ASP A 235 7.60 13.18 -6.74
C ASP A 235 8.70 14.20 -6.39
N ARG A 236 8.66 15.36 -7.06
CA ARG A 236 9.63 16.44 -6.83
C ARG A 236 9.31 17.13 -5.50
N PRO A 237 10.24 17.14 -4.53
CA PRO A 237 9.97 17.71 -3.21
C PRO A 237 9.63 19.20 -3.27
N GLY A 238 10.22 19.98 -4.20
CA GLY A 238 9.96 21.40 -4.35
C GLY A 238 8.51 21.77 -4.64
N GLU A 239 7.75 20.86 -5.24
CA GLU A 239 6.31 21.09 -5.51
C GLU A 239 5.46 21.17 -4.24
N TRP A 240 5.96 20.63 -3.12
CA TRP A 240 5.22 20.47 -1.87
C TRP A 240 5.72 21.35 -0.71
N VAL A 241 6.80 22.12 -0.90
CA VAL A 241 7.48 22.90 0.14
C VAL A 241 6.50 23.83 0.89
N ASP A 242 5.81 24.71 0.17
CA ASP A 242 4.94 25.71 0.80
C ASP A 242 3.75 25.09 1.54
N GLU A 243 3.21 23.98 0.99
CA GLU A 243 2.08 23.28 1.56
C GLU A 243 2.51 22.57 2.85
N VAL A 244 3.66 21.87 2.81
CA VAL A 244 4.19 21.12 3.96
C VAL A 244 4.69 22.07 5.07
N ALA A 245 5.35 23.17 4.72
CA ALA A 245 5.81 24.14 5.70
C ALA A 245 4.63 24.75 6.49
N ARG A 246 3.56 25.16 5.80
CA ARG A 246 2.33 25.65 6.44
C ARG A 246 1.65 24.58 7.30
N ALA A 247 1.57 23.35 6.81
CA ALA A 247 0.99 22.25 7.58
C ALA A 247 1.80 21.92 8.83
N ALA A 248 3.13 21.92 8.73
CA ALA A 248 4.02 21.71 9.88
C ALA A 248 3.84 22.80 10.95
N GLU A 249 3.73 24.07 10.55
CA GLU A 249 3.42 25.16 11.47
C GLU A 249 2.09 24.93 12.21
N GLN A 250 1.03 24.50 11.51
CA GLN A 250 -0.27 24.21 12.12
C GLN A 250 -0.19 23.03 13.11
N VAL A 251 0.57 21.97 12.79
CA VAL A 251 0.81 20.86 13.71
C VAL A 251 1.53 21.35 14.97
N LEU A 252 2.60 22.14 14.82
CA LEU A 252 3.38 22.70 15.95
C LEU A 252 2.50 23.60 16.83
N GLN A 253 1.71 24.51 16.23
CA GLN A 253 0.80 25.39 16.97
C GLN A 253 -0.27 24.62 17.73
N ARG A 254 -0.84 23.58 17.10
CA ARG A 254 -1.83 22.68 17.73
C ARG A 254 -1.22 21.92 18.92
N CYS A 255 -0.01 21.38 18.75
CA CYS A 255 0.71 20.72 19.84
C CYS A 255 1.02 21.69 20.99
N ALA A 256 1.42 22.93 20.69
CA ALA A 256 1.65 23.95 21.70
C ALA A 256 0.38 24.31 22.49
N LYS A 257 -0.75 24.51 21.79
CA LYS A 257 -2.05 24.81 22.44
C LYS A 257 -2.58 23.64 23.28
N ARG A 258 -2.44 22.40 22.78
CA ARG A 258 -2.90 21.20 23.47
C ARG A 258 -2.06 20.86 24.70
N GLY A 259 -0.83 21.34 24.76
CA GLY A 259 0.11 20.98 25.80
C GLY A 259 0.62 19.51 25.74
N SER A 260 0.38 18.78 24.62
CA SER A 260 0.81 17.39 24.44
C SER A 260 1.17 17.07 22.98
N THR A 261 2.00 16.07 22.76
CA THR A 261 2.37 15.56 21.44
C THR A 261 1.97 14.09 21.34
N SER A 262 1.63 13.63 20.14
CA SER A 262 1.42 12.23 19.84
C SER A 262 2.56 11.70 18.97
N TRP A 263 2.70 10.39 18.89
CA TRP A 263 3.65 9.74 17.98
C TRP A 263 3.39 10.11 16.50
N LEU A 264 2.13 10.35 16.13
CA LEU A 264 1.76 10.81 14.78
C LEU A 264 2.21 12.25 14.51
N ASP A 265 2.13 13.15 15.51
CA ASP A 265 2.65 14.51 15.38
C ASP A 265 4.18 14.47 15.18
N GLU A 266 4.88 13.65 15.99
CA GLU A 266 6.32 13.44 15.87
C GLU A 266 6.70 12.92 14.49
N ARG A 267 6.01 11.89 14.00
CA ARG A 267 6.25 11.31 12.68
C ARG A 267 5.95 12.31 11.56
N ALA A 268 4.91 13.12 11.68
CA ALA A 268 4.60 14.16 10.71
C ALA A 268 5.68 15.24 10.66
N ILE A 269 6.16 15.71 11.80
CA ILE A 269 7.23 16.73 11.88
C ILE A 269 8.55 16.19 11.32
N LEU A 270 8.93 14.94 11.64
CA LEU A 270 10.06 14.27 11.04
C LEU A 270 9.93 14.19 9.50
N SER A 271 8.76 13.83 9.02
CA SER A 271 8.45 13.72 7.59
C SER A 271 8.50 15.08 6.88
N ALA A 272 8.02 16.14 7.54
CA ALA A 272 8.13 17.51 7.02
C ALA A 272 9.59 17.95 6.91
N GLY A 273 10.39 17.72 7.95
CA GLY A 273 11.83 18.01 7.94
C GLY A 273 12.57 17.28 6.82
N MET A 274 12.29 15.97 6.64
CA MET A 274 12.87 15.17 5.57
C MET A 274 12.50 15.72 4.17
N LEU A 275 11.26 16.14 3.95
CA LEU A 275 10.83 16.70 2.69
C LEU A 275 11.53 18.04 2.42
N LEU A 276 11.57 18.94 3.41
CA LEU A 276 12.26 20.22 3.31
C LEU A 276 13.76 20.02 3.03
N HIS A 277 14.41 19.08 3.72
CA HIS A 277 15.80 18.70 3.46
C HIS A 277 16.02 18.28 2.00
N ARG A 278 15.18 17.37 1.50
CA ARG A 278 15.27 16.90 0.10
C ARG A 278 14.95 17.98 -0.93
N ALA A 279 14.20 19.00 -0.57
CA ALA A 279 13.95 20.17 -1.40
C ALA A 279 15.11 21.18 -1.40
N GLY A 280 16.12 21.00 -0.53
CA GLY A 280 17.19 21.97 -0.32
C GLY A 280 16.81 23.14 0.57
N GLU A 281 15.66 23.09 1.23
CA GLU A 281 15.11 24.14 2.12
C GLU A 281 15.70 24.02 3.53
N VAL A 282 17.03 24.17 3.64
CA VAL A 282 17.79 23.95 4.90
C VAL A 282 17.27 24.85 6.03
N ARG A 283 16.91 26.10 5.74
CA ARG A 283 16.40 27.02 6.77
C ARG A 283 15.03 26.55 7.29
N GLY A 284 14.13 26.16 6.38
CA GLY A 284 12.81 25.66 6.74
C GLY A 284 12.92 24.37 7.58
N GLN A 285 13.81 23.43 7.19
CA GLN A 285 14.11 22.24 7.98
C GLN A 285 14.53 22.60 9.41
N GLN A 286 15.57 23.47 9.55
CA GLN A 286 16.10 23.88 10.85
C GLN A 286 15.07 24.61 11.71
N ASP A 287 14.19 25.40 11.10
CA ASP A 287 13.14 26.11 11.83
C ASP A 287 12.10 25.13 12.40
N VAL A 288 11.68 24.12 11.64
CA VAL A 288 10.79 23.05 12.09
C VAL A 288 11.43 22.23 13.21
N GLU A 289 12.67 21.81 13.05
CA GLU A 289 13.41 21.05 14.07
C GLU A 289 13.60 21.83 15.38
N ARG A 290 13.97 23.11 15.28
CA ARG A 290 14.12 23.99 16.46
C ARG A 290 12.79 24.20 17.17
N ALA A 291 11.70 24.43 16.42
CA ALA A 291 10.38 24.61 17.01
C ALA A 291 9.91 23.31 17.70
N TRP A 292 10.15 22.16 17.10
CA TRP A 292 9.85 20.86 17.70
C TRP A 292 10.66 20.60 18.98
N SER A 293 11.98 20.83 18.92
CA SER A 293 12.86 20.66 20.08
C SER A 293 12.47 21.55 21.26
N ARG A 294 12.04 22.81 21.01
CA ARG A 294 11.52 23.68 22.05
C ARG A 294 10.24 23.15 22.69
N LEU A 295 9.33 22.60 21.87
CA LEU A 295 8.11 21.96 22.39
C LEU A 295 8.39 20.77 23.27
N LEU A 296 9.38 19.96 22.92
CA LEU A 296 9.82 18.80 23.71
C LEU A 296 10.59 19.24 24.98
N GLY A 297 11.51 20.18 24.86
CA GLY A 297 12.34 20.67 25.97
C GLY A 297 11.54 21.32 27.11
N SER A 298 10.43 21.98 26.79
CA SER A 298 9.51 22.51 27.79
C SER A 298 8.72 21.45 28.57
N ARG A 299 8.78 20.17 28.13
CA ARG A 299 7.96 19.05 28.63
C ARG A 299 8.75 17.88 29.22
N VAL A 300 10.06 17.84 29.02
CA VAL A 300 10.93 16.75 29.55
C VAL A 300 10.77 16.54 31.05
N ALA A 301 10.34 17.55 31.79
CA ALA A 301 10.06 17.44 33.23
C ALA A 301 8.75 16.67 33.54
N GLU A 302 7.73 16.70 32.65
CA GLU A 302 6.41 16.09 32.91
C GLU A 302 6.22 14.70 32.30
N THR A 303 6.92 14.36 31.22
CA THR A 303 6.65 13.16 30.45
C THR A 303 7.53 11.95 30.71
N ALA A 304 8.62 12.11 31.45
CA ALA A 304 9.46 10.97 31.86
C ALA A 304 8.70 9.96 32.75
N SER A 305 7.67 10.43 33.47
CA SER A 305 6.84 9.58 34.34
C SER A 305 5.65 8.92 33.62
N ALA A 306 5.14 9.54 32.55
CA ALA A 306 3.91 9.06 31.86
C ALA A 306 4.18 8.04 30.74
N ARG A 307 5.43 7.93 30.26
CA ARG A 307 5.81 6.96 29.20
C ARG A 307 5.99 5.52 29.71
N ALA A 308 6.06 5.34 31.02
CA ALA A 308 6.29 4.02 31.60
C ALA A 308 5.05 3.12 31.67
N ASP A 309 3.82 3.66 31.62
CA ASP A 309 2.66 2.90 32.09
C ASP A 309 1.47 2.72 31.12
N GLY A 310 1.51 3.18 29.89
CA GLY A 310 0.26 3.05 29.12
C GLY A 310 0.36 3.19 27.64
N GLU A 311 0.46 2.12 26.93
CA GLU A 311 0.16 1.89 25.50
C GLU A 311 1.07 0.85 24.83
N ILE A 312 1.80 0.06 25.61
CA ILE A 312 2.82 -0.90 25.09
C ILE A 312 2.20 -2.23 24.64
N ASN A 313 0.93 -2.51 24.88
CA ASN A 313 0.38 -3.87 24.78
C ASN A 313 -0.49 -4.18 23.54
N SER A 314 -0.46 -3.39 22.48
CA SER A 314 -1.12 -3.77 21.24
C SER A 314 -0.16 -3.72 20.03
N VAL A 315 0.94 -4.47 20.11
CA VAL A 315 1.73 -4.84 18.93
C VAL A 315 0.95 -5.94 18.22
N GLY A 316 0.12 -5.59 17.24
CA GLY A 316 -0.66 -6.57 16.53
C GLY A 316 -1.49 -5.97 15.42
N ARG A 317 -2.08 -6.85 14.63
CA ARG A 317 -2.98 -6.53 13.52
C ARG A 317 -4.07 -5.52 13.88
N GLU A 318 -4.63 -5.64 15.09
CA GLU A 318 -5.68 -4.74 15.60
C GLU A 318 -5.21 -3.28 15.77
N ALA A 319 -3.95 -3.06 16.07
CA ALA A 319 -3.41 -1.72 16.27
C ALA A 319 -3.26 -0.96 14.94
N VAL A 320 -2.89 -1.65 13.85
CA VAL A 320 -2.76 -1.02 12.53
C VAL A 320 -4.12 -0.75 11.90
N GLU A 321 -5.14 -1.53 12.23
CA GLU A 321 -6.52 -1.35 11.73
C GLU A 321 -7.19 -0.08 12.27
N LYS A 322 -6.68 0.52 13.35
CA LYS A 322 -7.13 1.83 13.86
C LYS A 322 -6.77 2.99 12.93
N TYR A 323 -5.82 2.78 12.03
CA TYR A 323 -5.34 3.79 11.10
C TYR A 323 -5.75 3.47 9.67
N SER A 324 -5.74 4.46 8.79
CA SER A 324 -6.01 4.33 7.37
C SER A 324 -5.02 5.13 6.52
N GLY A 325 -4.85 4.74 5.27
CA GLY A 325 -4.01 5.47 4.32
C GLY A 325 -2.56 5.60 4.78
N VAL A 326 -2.01 6.78 4.62
CA VAL A 326 -0.61 7.10 4.94
C VAL A 326 -0.26 6.94 6.43
N ARG A 327 -1.25 7.01 7.32
CA ARG A 327 -1.03 6.77 8.76
C ARG A 327 -0.69 5.31 9.06
N GLN A 328 -1.20 4.36 8.26
CA GLN A 328 -0.79 2.96 8.37
C GLN A 328 0.68 2.78 7.98
N ILE A 329 1.13 3.46 6.92
CA ILE A 329 2.55 3.46 6.53
C ILE A 329 3.41 4.00 7.69
N ALA A 330 3.04 5.18 8.20
CA ALA A 330 3.73 5.82 9.32
C ALA A 330 3.77 4.92 10.56
N TRP A 331 2.67 4.22 10.87
CA TRP A 331 2.60 3.30 12.00
C TRP A 331 3.57 2.13 11.82
N VAL A 332 3.54 1.43 10.68
CA VAL A 332 4.45 0.30 10.40
C VAL A 332 5.90 0.73 10.50
N GLU A 333 6.28 1.83 9.84
CA GLU A 333 7.66 2.32 9.89
C GLU A 333 8.09 2.71 11.32
N SER A 334 7.18 3.29 12.13
CA SER A 334 7.48 3.68 13.51
C SER A 334 7.68 2.51 14.48
N GLN A 335 7.21 1.30 14.14
CA GLN A 335 7.50 0.10 14.92
C GLN A 335 8.94 -0.39 14.70
N LEU A 336 9.53 -0.04 13.58
CA LEU A 336 10.81 -0.56 13.10
C LEU A 336 11.95 0.42 13.34
N VAL A 337 11.67 1.73 13.22
CA VAL A 337 12.67 2.79 13.44
C VAL A 337 12.02 4.02 14.05
N ALA A 338 12.70 4.60 15.05
CA ALA A 338 12.38 5.89 15.62
C ALA A 338 13.64 6.71 15.83
N GLN A 339 13.52 8.04 15.92
CA GLN A 339 14.58 8.92 16.38
C GLN A 339 14.33 9.30 17.83
N ARG A 340 15.33 9.12 18.67
CA ARG A 340 15.29 9.58 20.05
C ARG A 340 15.48 11.10 20.13
N HIS A 341 15.15 11.72 21.27
CA HIS A 341 15.31 13.15 21.47
C HIS A 341 16.78 13.63 21.44
N ASP A 342 17.72 12.72 21.76
CA ASP A 342 19.16 12.97 21.68
C ASP A 342 19.72 12.75 20.25
N GLY A 343 18.85 12.50 19.27
CA GLY A 343 19.24 12.29 17.87
C GLY A 343 19.62 10.86 17.51
N VAL A 344 19.69 9.95 18.49
CA VAL A 344 20.05 8.54 18.25
C VAL A 344 18.95 7.83 17.47
N ILE A 345 19.34 7.06 16.47
CA ILE A 345 18.45 6.20 15.67
C ILE A 345 18.19 4.93 16.47
N GLU A 346 16.94 4.70 16.85
CA GLU A 346 16.53 3.52 17.60
C GLU A 346 15.93 2.48 16.65
N ILE A 347 16.55 1.32 16.55
CA ILE A 347 16.05 0.17 15.78
C ILE A 347 15.11 -0.63 16.67
N CYS A 348 13.93 -0.99 16.12
CA CYS A 348 12.87 -1.71 16.83
C CYS A 348 12.59 -1.10 18.21
N PRO A 349 12.13 0.16 18.27
CA PRO A 349 12.02 0.93 19.53
C PRO A 349 11.08 0.29 20.56
N ARG A 350 10.29 -0.70 20.16
CA ARG A 350 9.38 -1.49 21.02
C ARG A 350 9.85 -2.94 21.23
N GLY A 351 11.07 -3.26 20.76
CA GLY A 351 11.61 -4.62 20.79
C GLY A 351 11.15 -5.44 19.59
N ILE A 352 11.43 -6.73 19.64
CA ILE A 352 11.03 -7.72 18.64
C ILE A 352 9.83 -8.50 19.20
N ASP A 353 8.76 -8.59 18.42
CA ASP A 353 7.58 -9.38 18.78
C ASP A 353 7.97 -10.83 19.11
N ALA A 354 7.30 -11.41 20.10
CA ALA A 354 7.57 -12.78 20.53
C ALA A 354 7.37 -13.80 19.39
N GLY A 355 6.42 -13.56 18.50
CA GLY A 355 6.17 -14.39 17.32
C GLY A 355 7.24 -14.29 16.23
N TRP A 356 8.16 -13.29 16.32
CA TRP A 356 9.26 -13.12 15.36
C TRP A 356 10.58 -13.71 15.83
N ARG A 357 10.63 -14.23 17.08
CA ARG A 357 11.84 -14.84 17.62
C ARG A 357 12.23 -16.07 16.80
N GLY A 358 13.50 -16.12 16.40
CA GLY A 358 14.02 -17.15 15.52
C GLY A 358 13.77 -16.95 14.03
N ALA A 359 12.93 -16.00 13.63
CA ALA A 359 12.70 -15.66 12.24
C ALA A 359 13.62 -14.51 11.78
N ASN A 360 14.33 -14.71 10.68
CA ASN A 360 15.12 -13.65 10.06
C ASN A 360 14.22 -12.63 9.40
N PHE A 361 14.58 -11.34 9.50
CA PHE A 361 13.87 -10.26 8.85
C PHE A 361 14.80 -9.10 8.47
N GLU A 362 14.36 -8.26 7.56
CA GLU A 362 15.14 -7.12 7.08
C GLU A 362 14.27 -5.94 6.68
N CYS A 363 14.83 -4.76 6.83
CA CYS A 363 14.21 -3.50 6.45
C CYS A 363 15.22 -2.66 5.67
N HIS A 364 14.76 -2.02 4.61
CA HIS A 364 15.63 -1.23 3.75
C HIS A 364 15.14 0.19 3.65
N ARG A 365 16.06 1.16 3.81
CA ARG A 365 15.86 2.60 3.56
C ARG A 365 14.69 3.20 4.32
N LEU A 366 14.47 2.80 5.57
CA LEU A 366 13.53 3.47 6.47
C LEU A 366 14.02 4.88 6.82
N VAL A 367 13.11 5.85 6.87
CA VAL A 367 13.43 7.21 7.31
C VAL A 367 13.70 7.19 8.82
N ALA A 368 14.95 7.40 9.18
CA ALA A 368 15.44 7.39 10.57
C ALA A 368 15.53 8.80 11.17
N SER A 369 15.88 9.81 10.36
CA SER A 369 15.86 11.22 10.73
C SER A 369 15.53 12.07 9.51
N THR A 370 15.55 13.38 9.63
CA THR A 370 15.36 14.30 8.50
C THR A 370 16.42 14.13 7.40
N GLU A 371 17.61 13.67 7.76
CA GLU A 371 18.77 13.55 6.88
C GLU A 371 19.24 12.10 6.67
N HIS A 372 18.75 11.14 7.47
CA HIS A 372 19.24 9.77 7.46
C HIS A 372 18.18 8.76 7.07
N LEU A 373 18.60 7.80 6.23
CA LEU A 373 17.88 6.55 6.00
C LEU A 373 18.64 5.40 6.67
N ILE A 374 17.94 4.39 7.15
CA ILE A 374 18.57 3.20 7.71
C ILE A 374 18.04 1.94 7.03
N SER A 375 18.97 1.04 6.74
CA SER A 375 18.70 -0.35 6.40
C SER A 375 19.24 -1.23 7.51
N PHE A 376 18.48 -2.25 7.92
CA PHE A 376 18.96 -3.20 8.90
C PHE A 376 18.39 -4.59 8.68
N ALA A 377 19.10 -5.60 9.17
CA ALA A 377 18.66 -6.98 9.17
C ALA A 377 18.88 -7.61 10.55
N VAL A 378 17.94 -8.44 10.96
CA VAL A 378 18.07 -9.30 12.15
C VAL A 378 18.21 -10.75 11.67
N ARG A 379 19.31 -11.38 12.09
CA ARG A 379 19.62 -12.79 11.78
C ARG A 379 19.79 -13.55 13.08
N TRP A 380 19.11 -14.67 13.22
CA TRP A 380 19.14 -15.44 14.45
C TRP A 380 20.26 -16.50 14.45
N HIS A 381 21.06 -16.49 15.49
CA HIS A 381 22.07 -17.49 15.81
C HIS A 381 21.69 -18.23 17.10
N GLY A 382 20.87 -19.27 16.97
CA GLY A 382 20.22 -19.89 18.14
C GLY A 382 19.24 -18.94 18.80
N GLU A 383 19.46 -18.63 20.07
CA GLU A 383 18.60 -17.71 20.84
C GLU A 383 19.04 -16.23 20.76
N LYS A 384 20.15 -15.93 20.11
CA LYS A 384 20.72 -14.60 20.03
C LYS A 384 20.50 -13.99 18.64
N PRO A 385 19.95 -12.78 18.56
CA PRO A 385 19.85 -12.06 17.29
C PRO A 385 21.18 -11.35 16.98
N ALA A 386 21.66 -11.50 15.74
CA ALA A 386 22.67 -10.64 15.16
C ALA A 386 21.98 -9.50 14.44
N LEU A 387 22.41 -8.25 14.70
CA LEU A 387 21.94 -7.04 14.06
C LEU A 387 22.99 -6.57 13.08
N LEU A 388 22.59 -6.42 11.81
CA LEU A 388 23.36 -5.76 10.76
C LEU A 388 22.68 -4.44 10.46
N TRP A 389 23.45 -3.34 10.29
CA TRP A 389 22.87 -2.03 9.93
C TRP A 389 23.75 -1.27 8.95
N GLU A 390 23.10 -0.39 8.19
CA GLU A 390 23.70 0.59 7.32
C GLU A 390 22.88 1.88 7.33
N VAL A 391 23.52 3.01 7.62
CA VAL A 391 22.90 4.34 7.63
C VAL A 391 23.39 5.12 6.43
N GLU A 392 22.47 5.61 5.61
CA GLU A 392 22.72 6.53 4.51
C GLU A 392 22.46 7.96 4.99
N GLY A 393 23.37 8.88 4.73
CA GLY A 393 23.26 10.30 5.11
C GLY A 393 24.58 10.89 5.59
N PRO A 394 24.57 12.09 6.21
CA PRO A 394 25.76 12.71 6.77
C PRO A 394 26.40 11.84 7.86
N ALA A 395 27.74 11.95 8.01
CA ALA A 395 28.46 11.22 9.05
C ALA A 395 28.06 11.71 10.46
N GLY A 396 28.17 10.80 11.45
CA GLY A 396 27.92 11.12 12.85
C GLY A 396 26.59 10.64 13.40
N ALA A 397 25.81 9.90 12.63
CA ALA A 397 24.63 9.23 13.16
C ALA A 397 25.02 8.15 14.18
N CYS A 398 24.26 8.08 15.27
CA CYS A 398 24.40 7.03 16.28
C CYS A 398 23.20 6.08 16.19
N VAL A 399 23.43 4.79 16.41
CA VAL A 399 22.43 3.73 16.33
C VAL A 399 22.34 3.00 17.65
N ALA A 400 21.13 2.70 18.10
CA ALA A 400 20.84 1.88 19.26
C ALA A 400 19.71 0.89 18.96
N ALA A 401 19.57 -0.14 19.80
CA ALA A 401 18.45 -1.07 19.79
C ALA A 401 18.07 -1.41 21.23
N SER A 402 17.84 -0.37 22.04
CA SER A 402 17.76 -0.42 23.50
C SER A 402 16.63 -1.33 24.02
N ALA A 403 15.57 -1.52 23.23
CA ALA A 403 14.48 -2.43 23.58
C ALA A 403 14.82 -3.92 23.34
N ILE A 404 15.92 -4.22 22.61
CA ILE A 404 16.43 -5.57 22.38
C ILE A 404 17.64 -5.81 23.27
N ASP A 405 18.59 -4.88 23.25
CA ASP A 405 19.83 -4.90 24.02
C ASP A 405 20.13 -3.49 24.54
N ARG A 406 20.03 -3.29 25.85
CA ARG A 406 20.21 -1.98 26.49
C ARG A 406 21.63 -1.43 26.40
N GLU A 407 22.60 -2.30 26.21
CA GLU A 407 24.02 -1.92 26.15
C GLU A 407 24.46 -1.63 24.71
N PHE A 408 23.66 -2.00 23.70
CA PHE A 408 24.02 -1.78 22.32
C PHE A 408 23.90 -0.30 21.96
N PHE A 409 25.03 0.27 21.59
CA PHE A 409 25.15 1.62 21.03
C PHE A 409 26.32 1.64 20.05
N SER A 410 26.16 2.26 18.89
CA SER A 410 27.20 2.41 17.88
C SER A 410 27.16 3.80 17.26
N SER A 411 28.34 4.38 17.04
CA SER A 411 28.55 5.59 16.22
C SER A 411 28.99 5.28 14.79
N GLU A 412 29.01 4.01 14.42
CA GLU A 412 29.39 3.60 13.07
C GLU A 412 28.19 3.63 12.14
N MET A 413 28.39 4.17 10.93
CA MET A 413 27.33 4.25 9.90
C MET A 413 26.93 2.87 9.37
N ARG A 414 27.74 1.85 9.56
CA ARG A 414 27.44 0.46 9.20
C ARG A 414 28.18 -0.49 10.12
N GLY A 415 27.57 -1.63 10.39
CA GLY A 415 28.21 -2.64 11.21
C GLY A 415 27.39 -3.90 11.36
N GLU A 416 27.94 -4.80 12.15
CA GLU A 416 27.31 -6.05 12.56
C GLU A 416 27.67 -6.33 14.02
N THR A 417 26.70 -6.77 14.80
CA THR A 417 26.92 -7.16 16.19
C THR A 417 25.97 -8.28 16.60
N LEU A 418 26.42 -9.12 17.52
CA LEU A 418 25.56 -10.09 18.18
C LEU A 418 24.98 -9.42 19.43
N LEU A 419 23.68 -9.22 19.48
CA LEU A 419 23.00 -8.63 20.62
C LEU A 419 22.89 -9.62 21.78
N ALA A 420 22.79 -9.09 23.00
CA ALA A 420 22.47 -9.93 24.15
C ALA A 420 21.11 -10.61 23.94
N GLY A 421 21.03 -11.92 24.20
CA GLY A 421 19.76 -12.65 24.08
C GLY A 421 18.71 -12.08 25.06
N PHE A 422 17.44 -12.35 24.78
CA PHE A 422 16.34 -11.94 25.66
C PHE A 422 16.52 -12.62 27.03
N THR A 423 16.65 -11.84 28.11
CA THR A 423 16.65 -12.38 29.48
C THR A 423 15.25 -12.86 29.84
N VAL A 424 15.17 -13.90 30.67
CA VAL A 424 13.91 -14.56 31.12
C VAL A 424 12.93 -13.55 31.74
N GLU A 425 13.44 -12.46 32.35
CA GLU A 425 12.61 -11.40 32.91
C GLU A 425 11.81 -10.60 31.87
N GLN A 426 12.33 -10.43 30.66
CA GLN A 426 11.59 -9.78 29.55
C GLN A 426 10.49 -10.70 28.97
N SER A 427 10.59 -12.02 29.16
CA SER A 427 9.55 -12.99 28.79
C SER A 427 8.33 -12.97 29.73
N ALA A 428 8.47 -12.50 30.96
CA ALA A 428 7.40 -12.50 31.97
C ALA A 428 6.47 -11.28 31.86
N LEU A 429 6.90 -10.20 31.17
CA LEU A 429 6.10 -8.98 30.93
C LEU A 429 5.18 -9.05 29.70
N VAL A 430 5.19 -10.18 28.97
CA VAL A 430 4.43 -10.41 27.74
C VAL A 430 3.41 -11.56 27.90
N LYS A 431 2.95 -11.84 29.12
CA LYS A 431 1.83 -12.77 29.36
C LYS A 431 0.57 -12.02 29.77
#